data_ae4dcce1ea75a074878e3b42761e7fb5
#
_entry.id   ae4dcce1ea75a074878e3b42761e7fb5
#
_cell.length_a   1.000
_cell.length_b   1.000
_cell.length_c   1.000
_cell.angle_alpha   90.00
_cell.angle_beta   90.00
_cell.angle_gamma   90.00
#
_symmetry.space_group_name_H-M   'P 1'
#
loop_
_entity.id
_entity.type
_entity.pdbx_description
1 polymer ?
#
loop_
_entity_poly.entity_id
_entity_poly.type
_entity_poly.pdbx_seq_one_letter_code
_entity_poly.pdbx_strand_id
1 'polypeptide(L)'
;MDDSGCKIPDKNGLEKGPPPPEGCAGNPVNITNGNKYQVEHDLSIPIPLTRYYNGLDSLWRHSYSARITRKDDGFLLYRENGKASEFTGSGKDLTSITDLGRLSRLPGKFSYTSELNEVMEFDQNGILTKLTTKEGRKYRVERGANLTISDERGNKLVLSEGANHQLLRAQIGGISIEYTYDKEQRLTSVTRTDGQYNTKTQYLYDDPRNIKLLTGIQDNNNRRFATWAYDNQGRAISSEHANGAEKVSLAYNDDASTTVTNEYGKQATYRFQVIQGIKRIVAIEGEPSP
;
A
#
# COMPACT_ATOMS: atom_id res chain seq x y z
N MET A 1 0.37 33.31 16.52
CA MET A 1 -0.78 32.59 15.95
C MET A 1 -0.22 31.82 14.79
N ASP A 2 0.09 30.56 15.04
CA ASP A 2 0.68 29.68 14.05
C ASP A 2 -0.48 28.99 13.33
N ASP A 3 -0.91 29.59 12.22
CA ASP A 3 -1.92 29.05 11.33
C ASP A 3 -1.25 28.19 10.24
N SER A 4 -0.40 27.29 10.69
CA SER A 4 -0.09 26.11 9.91
C SER A 4 -1.30 25.19 10.03
N GLY A 5 -2.28 25.37 9.15
CA GLY A 5 -3.34 24.41 8.85
C GLY A 5 -2.72 23.07 8.42
N CYS A 6 -1.78 22.61 9.23
CA CYS A 6 -1.07 21.37 9.08
C CYS A 6 -2.08 20.25 9.17
N LYS A 7 -2.32 19.62 8.04
CA LYS A 7 -2.65 18.21 8.03
C LYS A 7 -1.81 17.57 9.12
N ILE A 8 -2.48 17.07 10.14
CA ILE A 8 -1.84 16.07 10.99
C ILE A 8 -1.50 14.96 10.01
N PRO A 9 -0.21 14.68 9.72
CA PRO A 9 0.13 13.55 8.89
C PRO A 9 -0.59 12.36 9.49
N ASP A 10 -1.16 11.48 8.69
CA ASP A 10 -1.72 10.22 9.19
C ASP A 10 -0.60 9.44 9.89
N LYS A 11 -0.29 9.85 11.10
CA LYS A 11 0.79 9.29 11.92
C LYS A 11 0.60 7.81 12.16
N ASN A 12 -0.65 7.34 12.02
CA ASN A 12 -1.03 5.96 12.34
C ASN A 12 -1.31 5.11 11.09
N GLY A 13 -1.32 5.68 9.88
CA GLY A 13 -1.57 4.92 8.64
C GLY A 13 -3.04 4.55 8.42
N LEU A 14 -3.99 5.15 9.13
CA LEU A 14 -5.42 4.86 9.02
C LEU A 14 -5.99 5.12 7.62
N GLU A 15 -5.44 6.12 6.91
CA GLU A 15 -5.87 6.53 5.58
C GLU A 15 -5.00 5.97 4.45
N LYS A 16 -4.05 5.09 4.76
CA LYS A 16 -3.23 4.38 3.77
C LYS A 16 -3.90 3.10 3.28
N GLY A 17 -3.27 2.48 2.30
CA GLY A 17 -3.76 1.26 1.68
C GLY A 17 -4.64 1.53 0.46
N PRO A 18 -5.36 0.50 -0.02
CA PRO A 18 -6.20 0.63 -1.19
C PRO A 18 -7.32 1.64 -0.94
N PRO A 19 -7.60 2.55 -1.89
CA PRO A 19 -8.77 3.40 -1.81
C PRO A 19 -10.04 2.54 -1.84
N PRO A 20 -11.13 2.98 -1.20
CA PRO A 20 -12.42 2.31 -1.38
C PRO A 20 -12.85 2.42 -2.86
N PRO A 21 -13.61 1.45 -3.40
CA PRO A 21 -13.97 1.43 -4.82
C PRO A 21 -14.60 2.74 -5.32
N GLU A 22 -15.53 3.31 -4.56
CA GLU A 22 -16.19 4.58 -4.83
C GLU A 22 -15.28 5.81 -4.65
N GLY A 23 -14.16 5.64 -3.97
CA GLY A 23 -13.18 6.68 -3.69
C GLY A 23 -11.87 6.54 -4.48
N CYS A 24 -11.91 5.77 -5.56
CA CYS A 24 -10.75 5.49 -6.41
C CYS A 24 -10.85 6.26 -7.73
N ALA A 25 -9.79 6.98 -8.11
CA ALA A 25 -9.70 7.64 -9.41
C ALA A 25 -8.40 7.26 -10.12
N GLY A 26 -8.48 7.08 -11.43
CA GLY A 26 -7.32 6.77 -12.27
C GLY A 26 -6.56 5.52 -11.83
N ASN A 27 -5.26 5.54 -11.97
CA ASN A 27 -4.34 4.41 -11.72
C ASN A 27 -3.65 4.50 -10.34
N PRO A 28 -4.15 3.88 -9.29
CA PRO A 28 -5.28 4.41 -8.56
C PRO A 28 -4.83 5.57 -7.63
N VAL A 29 -5.69 6.54 -7.46
CA VAL A 29 -5.52 7.65 -6.51
C VAL A 29 -6.72 7.67 -5.57
N ASN A 30 -6.48 7.77 -4.28
CA ASN A 30 -7.53 7.96 -3.29
C ASN A 30 -8.01 9.41 -3.32
N ILE A 31 -9.24 9.65 -3.76
CA ILE A 31 -9.82 11.00 -3.92
C ILE A 31 -10.04 11.71 -2.59
N THR A 32 -10.08 11.00 -1.46
CA THR A 32 -10.34 11.60 -0.15
C THR A 32 -9.13 12.34 0.41
N ASN A 33 -7.90 11.88 0.06
CA ASN A 33 -6.66 12.37 0.64
C ASN A 33 -5.50 12.54 -0.36
N GLY A 34 -5.70 12.17 -1.62
CA GLY A 34 -4.68 12.27 -2.66
C GLY A 34 -3.59 11.20 -2.58
N ASN A 35 -3.81 10.13 -1.82
CA ASN A 35 -2.83 9.03 -1.76
C ASN A 35 -2.73 8.32 -3.12
N LYS A 36 -1.58 8.42 -3.79
CA LYS A 36 -1.24 7.51 -4.88
C LYS A 36 -0.94 6.14 -4.27
N TYR A 37 -1.72 5.14 -4.67
CA TYR A 37 -1.52 3.75 -4.26
C TYR A 37 -1.09 2.93 -5.46
N GLN A 38 -0.06 2.10 -5.34
CA GLN A 38 0.40 1.21 -6.41
C GLN A 38 0.55 -0.21 -5.90
N VAL A 39 0.14 -1.16 -6.72
CA VAL A 39 0.29 -2.60 -6.47
C VAL A 39 1.10 -3.21 -7.60
N GLU A 40 2.12 -3.98 -7.25
CA GLU A 40 2.99 -4.70 -8.18
C GLU A 40 3.05 -6.18 -7.78
N HIS A 41 2.67 -7.05 -8.70
CA HIS A 41 2.71 -8.51 -8.50
C HIS A 41 4.02 -9.08 -9.04
N ASP A 42 4.99 -9.26 -8.18
CA ASP A 42 6.31 -9.79 -8.56
C ASP A 42 6.28 -11.31 -8.78
N LEU A 43 5.48 -12.03 -7.96
CA LEU A 43 5.28 -13.48 -8.05
C LEU A 43 3.81 -13.82 -7.77
N SER A 44 3.26 -14.78 -8.53
CA SER A 44 1.89 -15.26 -8.33
C SER A 44 1.87 -16.67 -7.71
N ILE A 45 2.76 -17.56 -8.15
CA ILE A 45 2.85 -18.95 -7.73
C ILE A 45 4.34 -19.36 -7.64
N PRO A 46 4.68 -20.37 -6.80
CA PRO A 46 3.83 -21.07 -5.83
C PRO A 46 3.56 -20.23 -4.56
N ILE A 47 4.41 -19.28 -4.23
CA ILE A 47 4.29 -18.37 -3.10
C ILE A 47 4.19 -16.95 -3.66
N PRO A 48 3.04 -16.26 -3.48
CA PRO A 48 2.85 -14.92 -4.04
C PRO A 48 3.74 -13.89 -3.35
N LEU A 49 4.25 -12.94 -4.14
CA LEU A 49 4.93 -11.75 -3.65
C LEU A 49 4.34 -10.53 -4.33
N THR A 50 3.71 -9.67 -3.57
CA THR A 50 3.10 -8.43 -4.02
C THR A 50 3.76 -7.27 -3.26
N ARG A 51 4.03 -6.17 -3.97
CA ARG A 51 4.50 -4.92 -3.38
C ARG A 51 3.40 -3.86 -3.43
N TYR A 52 3.42 -2.98 -2.44
CA TYR A 52 2.44 -1.93 -2.24
C TYR A 52 3.14 -0.60 -1.97
N TYR A 53 2.83 0.41 -2.75
CA TYR A 53 3.32 1.78 -2.54
C TYR A 53 2.20 2.68 -2.05
N ASN A 54 2.51 3.56 -1.12
CA ASN A 54 1.62 4.62 -0.65
C ASN A 54 2.34 5.97 -0.78
N GLY A 55 1.73 6.91 -1.51
CA GLY A 55 2.27 8.26 -1.66
C GLY A 55 2.31 9.04 -0.35
N LEU A 56 1.42 8.76 0.61
CA LEU A 56 1.37 9.46 1.90
C LEU A 56 2.64 9.31 2.74
N ASP A 57 3.37 8.20 2.59
CA ASP A 57 4.66 8.01 3.27
C ASP A 57 5.80 7.66 2.29
N SER A 58 5.49 7.57 1.00
CA SER A 58 6.45 7.28 -0.06
C SER A 58 7.20 5.94 0.10
N LEU A 59 6.58 4.96 0.77
CA LEU A 59 7.21 3.69 1.07
C LEU A 59 6.60 2.54 0.27
N TRP A 60 7.48 1.64 -0.18
CA TRP A 60 7.12 0.33 -0.70
C TRP A 60 7.10 -0.69 0.45
N ARG A 61 6.05 -1.49 0.50
CA ARG A 61 5.88 -2.63 1.41
C ARG A 61 5.65 -3.89 0.60
N HIS A 62 5.62 -5.05 1.25
CA HIS A 62 5.39 -6.32 0.56
C HIS A 62 4.48 -7.25 1.37
N SER A 63 3.98 -8.32 0.73
CA SER A 63 3.00 -9.28 1.27
C SER A 63 3.29 -9.78 2.70
N TYR A 64 4.55 -9.75 3.13
CA TYR A 64 4.98 -10.31 4.42
C TYR A 64 5.51 -9.25 5.39
N SER A 65 5.22 -7.97 5.15
CA SER A 65 5.67 -6.85 5.99
C SER A 65 4.69 -6.46 7.10
N ALA A 66 3.55 -7.16 7.23
CA ALA A 66 2.58 -6.90 8.29
C ALA A 66 3.20 -7.06 9.68
N ARG A 67 2.81 -6.19 10.61
CA ARG A 67 3.32 -6.21 11.99
C ARG A 67 2.34 -5.60 12.97
N ILE A 68 2.48 -5.97 14.24
CA ILE A 68 1.76 -5.35 15.35
C ILE A 68 2.77 -4.55 16.20
N THR A 69 2.40 -3.36 16.60
CA THR A 69 3.15 -2.56 17.56
C THR A 69 2.28 -2.22 18.75
N ARG A 70 2.88 -2.16 19.94
CA ARG A 70 2.17 -1.72 21.14
C ARG A 70 2.02 -0.21 21.11
N LYS A 71 0.86 0.27 21.57
CA LYS A 71 0.53 1.66 21.83
C LYS A 71 0.06 1.77 23.30
N ASP A 72 0.02 2.99 23.89
CA ASP A 72 -0.29 3.20 25.30
C ASP A 72 -1.57 2.46 25.76
N ASP A 73 -2.66 2.59 24.99
CA ASP A 73 -3.97 2.01 25.30
C ASP A 73 -4.35 0.80 24.43
N GLY A 74 -3.36 0.17 23.73
CA GLY A 74 -3.70 -0.92 22.83
C GLY A 74 -2.60 -1.33 21.87
N PHE A 75 -3.00 -1.63 20.64
CA PHE A 75 -2.11 -2.13 19.60
C PHE A 75 -2.44 -1.50 18.25
N LEU A 76 -1.41 -1.26 17.44
CA LEU A 76 -1.54 -0.89 16.05
C LEU A 76 -1.15 -2.10 15.19
N LEU A 77 -2.08 -2.57 14.37
CA LEU A 77 -1.80 -3.51 13.30
C LEU A 77 -1.49 -2.73 12.03
N TYR A 78 -0.25 -2.85 11.55
CA TYR A 78 0.15 -2.38 10.23
C TYR A 78 0.03 -3.54 9.25
N ARG A 79 -0.83 -3.38 8.24
CA ARG A 79 -0.99 -4.38 7.20
C ARG A 79 0.07 -4.20 6.10
N GLU A 80 0.25 -5.25 5.33
CA GLU A 80 1.17 -5.32 4.19
C GLU A 80 0.95 -4.20 3.16
N ASN A 81 -0.29 -3.75 2.99
CA ASN A 81 -0.68 -2.69 2.06
C ASN A 81 -0.50 -1.26 2.61
N GLY A 82 0.00 -1.14 3.85
CA GLY A 82 0.26 0.14 4.51
C GLY A 82 -0.87 0.65 5.40
N LYS A 83 -2.09 0.08 5.30
CA LYS A 83 -3.19 0.42 6.22
C LYS A 83 -2.78 0.06 7.65
N ALA A 84 -3.03 0.96 8.59
CA ALA A 84 -2.94 0.67 10.01
C ALA A 84 -4.32 0.68 10.63
N SER A 85 -4.52 -0.18 11.63
CA SER A 85 -5.76 -0.24 12.40
C SER A 85 -5.43 -0.29 13.88
N GLU A 86 -6.12 0.55 14.64
CA GLU A 86 -5.95 0.58 16.10
C GLU A 86 -6.92 -0.37 16.76
N PHE A 87 -6.40 -1.20 17.66
CA PHE A 87 -7.16 -2.18 18.44
C PHE A 87 -6.99 -1.91 19.93
N THR A 88 -8.10 -1.81 20.65
CA THR A 88 -8.13 -1.53 22.08
C THR A 88 -8.92 -2.60 22.84
N GLY A 89 -8.70 -2.70 24.13
CA GLY A 89 -9.38 -3.63 25.01
C GLY A 89 -8.43 -4.31 26.00
N SER A 90 -8.99 -4.77 27.13
CA SER A 90 -8.24 -5.44 28.20
C SER A 90 -8.31 -6.98 28.11
N GLY A 91 -9.23 -7.53 27.31
CA GLY A 91 -9.47 -8.95 27.19
C GLY A 91 -8.57 -9.66 26.18
N LYS A 92 -8.99 -10.90 25.85
CA LYS A 92 -8.39 -11.70 24.80
C LYS A 92 -8.64 -11.10 23.42
N ASP A 93 -9.88 -10.74 23.15
CA ASP A 93 -10.31 -10.17 21.87
C ASP A 93 -10.34 -8.65 21.98
N LEU A 94 -9.63 -7.99 21.06
CA LEU A 94 -9.48 -6.56 20.97
C LEU A 94 -10.39 -6.03 19.86
N THR A 95 -10.91 -4.83 20.03
CA THR A 95 -11.84 -4.19 19.09
C THR A 95 -11.23 -2.98 18.41
N SER A 96 -11.69 -2.70 17.21
CA SER A 96 -11.31 -1.51 16.43
C SER A 96 -12.57 -0.81 15.93
N ILE A 97 -12.53 0.52 15.85
CA ILE A 97 -13.57 1.32 15.23
C ILE A 97 -13.33 1.52 13.73
N THR A 98 -12.14 1.20 13.24
CA THR A 98 -11.71 1.44 11.85
C THR A 98 -11.44 0.16 11.07
N ASP A 99 -11.55 -0.99 11.72
CA ASP A 99 -11.30 -2.31 11.13
C ASP A 99 -12.38 -3.30 11.57
N LEU A 100 -12.99 -3.99 10.62
CA LEU A 100 -14.02 -5.00 10.87
C LEU A 100 -13.42 -6.37 11.23
N GLY A 101 -12.11 -6.52 11.10
CA GLY A 101 -11.39 -7.73 11.52
C GLY A 101 -11.31 -7.85 13.03
N ARG A 102 -10.88 -9.02 13.47
CA ARG A 102 -10.71 -9.35 14.90
C ARG A 102 -9.24 -9.55 15.21
N LEU A 103 -8.71 -8.82 16.18
CA LEU A 103 -7.39 -9.07 16.75
C LEU A 103 -7.53 -9.76 18.11
N SER A 104 -6.97 -10.96 18.23
CA SER A 104 -6.95 -11.72 19.49
C SER A 104 -5.54 -11.77 20.06
N ARG A 105 -5.43 -11.45 21.36
CA ARG A 105 -4.20 -11.62 22.15
C ARG A 105 -4.21 -12.97 22.81
N LEU A 106 -3.29 -13.83 22.44
CA LEU A 106 -3.13 -15.19 22.95
C LEU A 106 -1.82 -15.32 23.75
N PRO A 107 -1.64 -16.32 24.59
CA PRO A 107 -0.36 -16.57 25.25
C PRO A 107 0.78 -16.68 24.24
N GLY A 108 1.77 -15.75 24.32
CA GLY A 108 2.95 -15.72 23.46
C GLY A 108 2.72 -15.31 21.99
N LYS A 109 1.49 -14.92 21.60
CA LYS A 109 1.21 -14.55 20.20
C LYS A 109 -0.03 -13.68 20.04
N PHE A 110 -0.17 -13.10 18.84
CA PHE A 110 -1.39 -12.47 18.38
C PHE A 110 -1.96 -13.20 17.16
N SER A 111 -3.28 -13.13 16.98
CA SER A 111 -3.96 -13.64 15.80
C SER A 111 -4.94 -12.58 15.30
N TYR A 112 -4.79 -12.15 14.06
CA TYR A 112 -5.71 -11.25 13.38
C TYR A 112 -6.47 -12.05 12.32
N THR A 113 -7.79 -11.91 12.32
CA THR A 113 -8.66 -12.44 11.26
C THR A 113 -9.34 -11.26 10.57
N SER A 114 -9.12 -11.10 9.27
CA SER A 114 -9.74 -10.05 8.47
C SER A 114 -11.23 -10.32 8.23
N GLU A 115 -11.96 -9.31 7.76
CA GLU A 115 -13.36 -9.45 7.32
C GLU A 115 -13.54 -10.46 6.17
N LEU A 116 -12.46 -10.75 5.41
CA LEU A 116 -12.44 -11.73 4.34
C LEU A 116 -11.94 -13.12 4.78
N ASN A 117 -11.84 -13.35 6.09
CA ASN A 117 -11.34 -14.59 6.69
C ASN A 117 -9.86 -14.92 6.39
N GLU A 118 -9.06 -13.93 6.04
CA GLU A 118 -7.61 -14.09 6.05
C GLU A 118 -7.11 -14.09 7.49
N VAL A 119 -6.17 -14.97 7.82
CA VAL A 119 -5.62 -15.05 9.17
C VAL A 119 -4.13 -14.76 9.16
N MET A 120 -3.71 -13.80 9.98
CA MET A 120 -2.31 -13.49 10.26
C MET A 120 -1.99 -13.85 11.71
N GLU A 121 -0.97 -14.68 11.90
CA GLU A 121 -0.44 -14.98 13.24
C GLU A 121 0.89 -14.25 13.43
N PHE A 122 1.06 -13.66 14.61
CA PHE A 122 2.26 -12.90 14.97
C PHE A 122 2.82 -13.46 16.28
N ASP A 123 4.12 -13.36 16.48
CA ASP A 123 4.75 -13.68 17.76
C ASP A 123 4.40 -12.61 18.84
N GLN A 124 4.92 -12.78 20.04
CA GLN A 124 4.71 -11.85 21.17
C GLN A 124 5.29 -10.44 20.91
N ASN A 125 6.23 -10.30 19.97
CA ASN A 125 6.83 -9.03 19.58
C ASN A 125 6.08 -8.36 18.40
N GLY A 126 4.98 -8.98 17.93
CA GLY A 126 4.17 -8.50 16.82
C GLY A 126 4.77 -8.75 15.44
N ILE A 127 5.70 -9.69 15.31
CA ILE A 127 6.31 -10.09 14.04
C ILE A 127 5.47 -11.19 13.40
N LEU A 128 5.15 -11.05 12.11
CA LEU A 128 4.37 -12.02 11.34
C LEU A 128 5.10 -13.37 11.29
N THR A 129 4.41 -14.45 11.67
CA THR A 129 4.93 -15.83 11.67
C THR A 129 4.15 -16.76 10.76
N LYS A 130 2.89 -16.42 10.44
CA LYS A 130 2.06 -17.21 9.55
C LYS A 130 0.98 -16.39 8.89
N LEU A 131 0.70 -16.69 7.63
CA LEU A 131 -0.40 -16.15 6.86
C LEU A 131 -1.27 -17.29 6.34
N THR A 132 -2.58 -17.20 6.53
CA THR A 132 -3.56 -18.07 5.88
C THR A 132 -4.45 -17.20 5.00
N THR A 133 -4.49 -17.46 3.70
CA THR A 133 -5.32 -16.69 2.76
C THR A 133 -6.79 -17.04 2.91
N LYS A 134 -7.66 -16.25 2.32
CA LYS A 134 -9.12 -16.51 2.28
C LYS A 134 -9.48 -17.85 1.62
N GLU A 135 -8.63 -18.35 0.70
CA GLU A 135 -8.77 -19.68 0.09
C GLU A 135 -8.19 -20.81 0.95
N GLY A 136 -7.67 -20.51 2.15
CA GLY A 136 -7.12 -21.49 3.09
C GLY A 136 -5.67 -21.90 2.83
N ARG A 137 -4.96 -21.28 1.88
CA ARG A 137 -3.53 -21.55 1.67
C ARG A 137 -2.73 -21.01 2.85
N LYS A 138 -1.78 -21.79 3.36
CA LYS A 138 -0.98 -21.44 4.52
C LYS A 138 0.47 -21.20 4.15
N TYR A 139 1.01 -20.11 4.64
CA TYR A 139 2.41 -19.72 4.50
C TYR A 139 3.01 -19.50 5.88
N ARG A 140 4.09 -20.22 6.17
CA ARG A 140 4.92 -19.99 7.35
C ARG A 140 5.96 -18.94 7.03
N VAL A 141 6.17 -18.01 7.95
CA VAL A 141 7.11 -16.89 7.81
C VAL A 141 8.17 -16.98 8.89
N GLU A 142 9.41 -17.15 8.52
CA GLU A 142 10.56 -17.30 9.42
C GLU A 142 11.56 -16.16 9.16
N ARG A 143 11.86 -15.39 10.19
CA ARG A 143 12.80 -14.26 10.13
C ARG A 143 14.13 -14.66 10.77
N GLY A 144 15.18 -14.68 9.95
CA GLY A 144 16.58 -14.90 10.34
C GLY A 144 17.47 -13.87 9.65
N ALA A 145 18.59 -14.30 9.09
CA ALA A 145 19.42 -13.45 8.22
C ALA A 145 18.64 -13.01 6.96
N ASN A 146 17.74 -13.85 6.49
CA ASN A 146 16.77 -13.58 5.46
C ASN A 146 15.35 -13.86 6.01
N LEU A 147 14.35 -13.33 5.33
CA LEU A 147 12.96 -13.68 5.54
C LEU A 147 12.61 -14.86 4.63
N THR A 148 12.28 -16.01 5.23
CA THR A 148 11.93 -17.22 4.48
C THR A 148 10.44 -17.51 4.63
N ILE A 149 9.75 -17.62 3.51
CA ILE A 149 8.35 -18.00 3.43
C ILE A 149 8.25 -19.40 2.84
N SER A 150 7.55 -20.31 3.52
CA SER A 150 7.33 -21.68 3.05
C SER A 150 5.85 -22.02 3.01
N ASP A 151 5.45 -22.78 1.99
CA ASP A 151 4.11 -23.33 1.87
C ASP A 151 4.04 -24.79 2.37
N GLU A 152 2.84 -25.36 2.42
CA GLU A 152 2.60 -26.75 2.86
C GLU A 152 3.18 -27.80 1.88
N ARG A 153 3.59 -27.40 0.66
CA ARG A 153 4.22 -28.28 -0.36
C ARG A 153 5.73 -28.26 -0.31
N GLY A 154 6.32 -27.49 0.60
CA GLY A 154 7.78 -27.37 0.77
C GLY A 154 8.43 -26.36 -0.18
N ASN A 155 7.68 -25.56 -0.96
CA ASN A 155 8.24 -24.47 -1.69
C ASN A 155 8.77 -23.39 -0.72
N LYS A 156 9.87 -22.72 -1.08
CA LYS A 156 10.48 -21.69 -0.27
C LYS A 156 10.76 -20.45 -1.09
N LEU A 157 10.21 -19.32 -0.65
CA LEU A 157 10.57 -17.97 -1.12
C LEU A 157 11.51 -17.35 -0.09
N VAL A 158 12.69 -16.94 -0.54
CA VAL A 158 13.70 -16.28 0.30
C VAL A 158 13.78 -14.80 -0.08
N LEU A 159 13.56 -13.92 0.89
CA LEU A 159 13.61 -12.47 0.74
C LEU A 159 14.80 -11.93 1.52
N SER A 160 15.65 -11.13 0.87
CA SER A 160 16.65 -10.30 1.54
C SER A 160 16.08 -8.90 1.71
N GLU A 161 16.16 -8.38 2.93
CA GLU A 161 15.68 -7.03 3.27
C GLU A 161 16.85 -6.15 3.70
N GLY A 162 16.77 -4.85 3.43
CA GLY A 162 17.69 -3.85 3.95
C GLY A 162 17.33 -3.40 5.37
N ALA A 163 18.10 -2.46 5.90
CA ALA A 163 17.95 -1.97 7.27
C ALA A 163 16.56 -1.37 7.59
N ASN A 164 15.89 -0.83 6.58
CA ASN A 164 14.54 -0.26 6.69
C ASN A 164 13.44 -1.24 6.25
N HIS A 165 13.73 -2.55 6.22
CA HIS A 165 12.83 -3.61 5.76
C HIS A 165 12.37 -3.47 4.30
N GLN A 166 13.09 -2.69 3.47
CA GLN A 166 12.88 -2.65 2.03
C GLN A 166 13.44 -3.94 1.39
N LEU A 167 12.73 -4.47 0.39
CA LEU A 167 13.19 -5.64 -0.36
C LEU A 167 14.45 -5.30 -1.16
N LEU A 168 15.49 -6.12 -1.04
CA LEU A 168 16.70 -6.06 -1.86
C LEU A 168 16.72 -7.18 -2.88
N ARG A 169 16.24 -8.37 -2.52
CA ARG A 169 16.21 -9.54 -3.38
C ARG A 169 15.08 -10.49 -2.99
N ALA A 170 14.51 -11.17 -3.98
CA ALA A 170 13.59 -12.29 -3.79
C ALA A 170 14.06 -13.47 -4.65
N GLN A 171 14.01 -14.69 -4.09
CA GLN A 171 14.39 -15.92 -4.80
C GLN A 171 13.41 -17.04 -4.52
N ILE A 172 12.97 -17.73 -5.57
CA ILE A 172 12.17 -18.93 -5.49
C ILE A 172 12.45 -19.83 -6.69
N GLY A 173 12.87 -21.07 -6.45
CA GLY A 173 13.28 -21.96 -7.54
C GLY A 173 14.39 -21.33 -8.42
N GLY A 174 14.15 -21.27 -9.73
CA GLY A 174 15.07 -20.64 -10.69
C GLY A 174 14.84 -19.14 -10.89
N ILE A 175 13.85 -18.53 -10.21
CA ILE A 175 13.50 -17.12 -10.35
C ILE A 175 14.27 -16.29 -9.33
N SER A 176 14.89 -15.19 -9.78
CA SER A 176 15.50 -14.16 -8.96
C SER A 176 14.94 -12.79 -9.32
N ILE A 177 14.63 -11.98 -8.30
CA ILE A 177 14.16 -10.62 -8.46
C ILE A 177 15.07 -9.71 -7.65
N GLU A 178 15.60 -8.67 -8.29
CA GLU A 178 16.48 -7.69 -7.66
C GLU A 178 15.81 -6.32 -7.63
N TYR A 179 15.90 -5.65 -6.49
CA TYR A 179 15.31 -4.34 -6.20
C TYR A 179 16.43 -3.33 -6.01
N THR A 180 16.50 -2.33 -6.88
CA THR A 180 17.55 -1.31 -6.84
C THR A 180 17.00 -0.02 -6.26
N TYR A 181 17.74 0.56 -5.33
CA TYR A 181 17.42 1.82 -4.67
C TYR A 181 18.51 2.86 -4.95
N ASP A 182 18.12 4.12 -4.97
CA ASP A 182 19.07 5.22 -5.02
C ASP A 182 19.53 5.67 -3.61
N LYS A 183 20.32 6.72 -3.55
CA LYS A 183 20.85 7.28 -2.29
C LYS A 183 19.76 7.86 -1.37
N GLU A 184 18.62 8.27 -1.92
CA GLU A 184 17.44 8.73 -1.19
C GLU A 184 16.54 7.58 -0.72
N GLN A 185 16.97 6.32 -0.90
CA GLN A 185 16.23 5.10 -0.56
C GLN A 185 14.91 4.95 -1.34
N ARG A 186 14.85 5.49 -2.57
CA ARG A 186 13.72 5.32 -3.48
C ARG A 186 13.97 4.10 -4.36
N LEU A 187 12.95 3.26 -4.54
CA LEU A 187 13.01 2.12 -5.44
C LEU A 187 13.08 2.60 -6.90
N THR A 188 14.19 2.42 -7.58
CA THR A 188 14.40 2.91 -8.95
C THR A 188 14.18 1.85 -10.00
N SER A 189 14.44 0.59 -9.69
CA SER A 189 14.14 -0.50 -10.63
C SER A 189 13.93 -1.84 -9.94
N VAL A 190 13.19 -2.69 -10.64
CA VAL A 190 13.01 -4.10 -10.32
C VAL A 190 13.39 -4.91 -11.55
N THR A 191 14.33 -5.83 -11.37
CA THR A 191 14.77 -6.73 -12.44
C THR A 191 14.41 -8.16 -12.06
N ARG A 192 13.59 -8.81 -12.87
CA ARG A 192 13.24 -10.24 -12.72
C ARG A 192 14.03 -11.05 -13.72
N THR A 193 14.71 -12.08 -13.25
CA THR A 193 15.39 -13.10 -14.03
C THR A 193 14.69 -14.44 -13.84
N ASP A 194 14.33 -15.09 -14.95
CA ASP A 194 13.68 -16.40 -14.97
C ASP A 194 14.31 -17.22 -16.11
N GLY A 195 15.32 -18.02 -15.76
CA GLY A 195 16.18 -18.69 -16.75
C GLY A 195 16.91 -17.68 -17.63
N GLN A 196 16.60 -17.66 -18.94
CA GLN A 196 17.21 -16.73 -19.90
C GLN A 196 16.42 -15.43 -20.07
N TYR A 197 15.24 -15.31 -19.46
CA TYR A 197 14.35 -14.17 -19.62
C TYR A 197 14.64 -13.14 -18.53
N ASN A 198 14.89 -11.91 -18.95
CA ASN A 198 15.06 -10.78 -18.08
C ASN A 198 14.02 -9.70 -18.38
N THR A 199 13.31 -9.25 -17.36
CA THR A 199 12.42 -8.10 -17.46
C THR A 199 12.86 -7.05 -16.43
N LYS A 200 12.74 -5.78 -16.82
CA LYS A 200 13.06 -4.66 -15.92
C LYS A 200 11.92 -3.66 -15.94
N THR A 201 11.46 -3.28 -14.77
CA THR A 201 10.54 -2.16 -14.55
C THR A 201 11.30 -1.05 -13.84
N GLN A 202 11.12 0.19 -14.28
CA GLN A 202 11.77 1.36 -13.69
C GLN A 202 10.72 2.29 -13.10
N TYR A 203 11.06 2.91 -11.97
CA TYR A 203 10.21 3.80 -11.18
C TYR A 203 10.81 5.19 -11.18
N LEU A 204 10.02 6.20 -11.53
CA LEU A 204 10.46 7.57 -11.75
C LEU A 204 9.98 8.49 -10.63
N TYR A 205 10.82 9.47 -10.28
CA TYR A 205 10.61 10.43 -9.20
C TYR A 205 11.04 11.83 -9.67
N ASP A 206 10.35 12.35 -10.70
CA ASP A 206 10.78 13.51 -11.46
C ASP A 206 10.29 14.85 -10.90
N ASP A 207 9.43 14.84 -9.85
CA ASP A 207 8.93 16.08 -9.25
C ASP A 207 9.94 16.66 -8.24
N PRO A 208 10.62 17.79 -8.56
CA PRO A 208 11.62 18.37 -7.66
C PRO A 208 11.05 18.91 -6.34
N ARG A 209 9.73 19.14 -6.27
CA ARG A 209 9.04 19.60 -5.05
C ARG A 209 8.75 18.44 -4.12
N ASN A 210 8.56 17.24 -4.69
CA ASN A 210 8.15 16.03 -4.01
C ASN A 210 9.06 14.87 -4.42
N ILE A 211 10.35 14.99 -4.15
CA ILE A 211 11.41 14.08 -4.63
C ILE A 211 11.21 12.59 -4.28
N LYS A 212 10.35 12.28 -3.31
CA LYS A 212 10.06 10.91 -2.89
C LYS A 212 8.78 10.34 -3.48
N LEU A 213 8.00 11.15 -4.20
CA LEU A 213 6.74 10.70 -4.77
C LEU A 213 6.94 10.08 -6.15
N LEU A 214 6.31 8.91 -6.33
CA LEU A 214 6.34 8.15 -7.58
C LEU A 214 5.61 8.92 -8.68
N THR A 215 6.34 9.37 -9.71
CA THR A 215 5.80 10.17 -10.82
C THR A 215 5.55 9.34 -12.07
N GLY A 216 6.12 8.13 -12.16
CA GLY A 216 5.90 7.29 -13.32
C GLY A 216 6.50 5.91 -13.22
N ILE A 217 6.05 5.04 -14.11
CA ILE A 217 6.58 3.70 -14.30
C ILE A 217 6.84 3.49 -15.78
N GLN A 218 8.00 2.89 -16.10
CA GLN A 218 8.39 2.57 -17.47
C GLN A 218 8.97 1.16 -17.60
N ASP A 219 8.90 0.64 -18.82
CA ASP A 219 9.43 -0.69 -19.16
C ASP A 219 10.95 -0.64 -19.45
N ASN A 220 11.50 -1.82 -19.78
CA ASN A 220 12.90 -1.99 -20.15
C ASN A 220 13.32 -1.16 -21.40
N ASN A 221 12.37 -0.72 -22.26
CA ASN A 221 12.61 0.09 -23.45
C ASN A 221 12.43 1.58 -23.17
N ASN A 222 12.35 1.98 -21.90
CA ASN A 222 12.07 3.33 -21.44
C ASN A 222 10.72 3.89 -21.92
N ARG A 223 9.77 3.02 -22.24
CA ARG A 223 8.41 3.43 -22.57
C ARG A 223 7.62 3.61 -21.28
N ARG A 224 7.26 4.84 -20.98
CA ARG A 224 6.48 5.23 -19.82
C ARG A 224 5.02 4.83 -20.04
N PHE A 225 4.49 3.97 -19.19
CA PHE A 225 3.12 3.47 -19.29
C PHE A 225 2.19 3.99 -18.20
N ALA A 226 2.72 4.67 -17.20
CA ALA A 226 1.93 5.35 -16.19
C ALA A 226 2.61 6.64 -15.73
N THR A 227 1.82 7.69 -15.50
CA THR A 227 2.31 9.01 -15.08
C THR A 227 1.39 9.60 -14.01
N TRP A 228 1.99 10.23 -13.00
CA TRP A 228 1.28 10.96 -11.93
C TRP A 228 1.92 12.33 -11.71
N ALA A 229 1.09 13.30 -11.38
CA ALA A 229 1.54 14.61 -10.91
C ALA A 229 0.94 14.91 -9.54
N TYR A 230 1.62 15.80 -8.80
CA TYR A 230 1.28 16.12 -7.41
C TYR A 230 1.22 17.63 -7.19
N ASP A 231 0.40 18.04 -6.22
CA ASP A 231 0.38 19.42 -5.72
C ASP A 231 1.52 19.67 -4.73
N ASN A 232 1.62 20.90 -4.24
CA ASN A 232 2.64 21.28 -3.24
C ASN A 232 2.46 20.61 -1.86
N GLN A 233 1.32 19.95 -1.64
CA GLN A 233 1.04 19.20 -0.42
C GLN A 233 1.31 17.69 -0.58
N GLY A 234 1.80 17.28 -1.76
CA GLY A 234 2.08 15.89 -2.09
C GLY A 234 0.84 15.05 -2.38
N ARG A 235 -0.31 15.67 -2.66
CA ARG A 235 -1.52 14.97 -3.09
C ARG A 235 -1.47 14.78 -4.61
N ALA A 236 -1.83 13.59 -5.08
CA ALA A 236 -1.91 13.34 -6.51
C ALA A 236 -3.03 14.17 -7.14
N ILE A 237 -2.70 14.94 -8.18
CA ILE A 237 -3.62 15.80 -8.94
C ILE A 237 -3.89 15.30 -10.35
N SER A 238 -3.12 14.34 -10.83
CA SER A 238 -3.41 13.66 -12.09
C SER A 238 -2.86 12.25 -12.12
N SER A 239 -3.48 11.44 -12.95
CA SER A 239 -3.08 10.08 -13.27
C SER A 239 -3.40 9.81 -14.73
N GLU A 240 -2.48 9.20 -15.47
CA GLU A 240 -2.70 8.81 -16.87
C GLU A 240 -1.88 7.58 -17.24
N HIS A 241 -2.37 6.81 -18.21
CA HIS A 241 -1.62 5.78 -18.90
C HIS A 241 -0.84 6.35 -20.08
N ALA A 242 -0.11 5.51 -20.80
CA ALA A 242 0.70 5.90 -21.95
C ALA A 242 -0.10 6.75 -22.95
N ASN A 243 0.51 7.81 -23.44
CA ASN A 243 -0.08 8.76 -24.40
C ASN A 243 -1.32 9.51 -23.90
N GLY A 244 -1.48 9.66 -22.59
CA GLY A 244 -2.61 10.39 -21.98
C GLY A 244 -3.90 9.58 -21.92
N ALA A 245 -3.86 8.26 -22.19
CA ALA A 245 -5.05 7.42 -22.10
C ALA A 245 -5.54 7.32 -20.65
N GLU A 246 -6.86 7.25 -20.49
CA GLU A 246 -7.55 7.16 -19.19
C GLU A 246 -7.12 8.26 -18.21
N LYS A 247 -6.83 9.45 -18.75
CA LYS A 247 -6.40 10.59 -17.94
C LYS A 247 -7.50 11.03 -16.99
N VAL A 248 -7.12 11.12 -15.71
CA VAL A 248 -7.96 11.67 -14.65
C VAL A 248 -7.23 12.81 -13.98
N SER A 249 -7.93 13.93 -13.75
CA SER A 249 -7.43 15.08 -12.99
C SER A 249 -8.25 15.28 -11.72
N LEU A 250 -7.58 15.68 -10.64
CA LEU A 250 -8.20 15.89 -9.32
C LEU A 250 -7.95 17.34 -8.87
N ALA A 251 -9.00 18.02 -8.47
CA ALA A 251 -8.94 19.31 -7.81
C ALA A 251 -9.47 19.20 -6.37
N TYR A 252 -8.65 19.60 -5.42
CA TYR A 252 -9.01 19.60 -3.99
C TYR A 252 -9.50 20.99 -3.63
N ASN A 253 -10.80 21.13 -3.44
CA ASN A 253 -11.49 22.40 -3.28
C ASN A 253 -11.36 22.95 -1.84
N ASP A 254 -11.56 24.26 -1.68
CA ASP A 254 -11.47 24.94 -0.37
C ASP A 254 -12.58 24.48 0.62
N ASP A 255 -13.71 23.99 0.12
CA ASP A 255 -14.80 23.39 0.92
C ASP A 255 -14.53 21.94 1.34
N ALA A 256 -13.29 21.49 1.18
CA ALA A 256 -12.83 20.13 1.46
C ALA A 256 -13.46 19.02 0.59
N SER A 257 -14.16 19.37 -0.48
CA SER A 257 -14.60 18.44 -1.53
C SER A 257 -13.45 18.16 -2.51
N THR A 258 -13.61 17.14 -3.36
CA THR A 258 -12.68 16.84 -4.46
C THR A 258 -13.46 16.74 -5.76
N THR A 259 -13.07 17.52 -6.77
CA THR A 259 -13.58 17.40 -8.12
C THR A 259 -12.67 16.50 -8.94
N VAL A 260 -13.25 15.48 -9.55
CA VAL A 260 -12.57 14.54 -10.46
C VAL A 260 -13.03 14.82 -11.88
N THR A 261 -12.10 15.00 -12.80
CA THR A 261 -12.34 15.21 -14.23
C THR A 261 -11.77 14.00 -14.98
N ASN A 262 -12.59 13.34 -15.77
CA ASN A 262 -12.16 12.19 -16.58
C ASN A 262 -11.55 12.64 -17.93
N GLU A 263 -11.09 11.72 -18.75
CA GLU A 263 -10.46 11.97 -20.05
C GLU A 263 -11.38 12.67 -21.07
N TYR A 264 -12.69 12.58 -20.89
CA TYR A 264 -13.71 13.24 -21.73
C TYR A 264 -14.12 14.63 -21.23
N GLY A 265 -13.48 15.13 -20.15
CA GLY A 265 -13.80 16.41 -19.54
C GLY A 265 -15.03 16.40 -18.63
N LYS A 266 -15.67 15.25 -18.40
CA LYS A 266 -16.77 15.12 -17.46
C LYS A 266 -16.30 15.25 -16.03
N GLN A 267 -17.06 15.92 -15.19
CA GLN A 267 -16.70 16.21 -13.81
C GLN A 267 -17.69 15.60 -12.82
N ALA A 268 -17.15 15.10 -11.71
CA ALA A 268 -17.91 14.73 -10.54
C ALA A 268 -17.23 15.31 -9.28
N THR A 269 -18.02 15.93 -8.41
CA THR A 269 -17.55 16.50 -7.14
C THR A 269 -17.97 15.59 -5.99
N TYR A 270 -17.00 15.15 -5.24
CA TYR A 270 -17.14 14.22 -4.11
C TYR A 270 -17.10 15.01 -2.80
N ARG A 271 -18.13 14.86 -1.97
CA ARG A 271 -18.22 15.48 -0.65
C ARG A 271 -17.98 14.43 0.43
N PHE A 272 -17.29 14.85 1.48
CA PHE A 272 -16.85 13.96 2.54
C PHE A 272 -17.32 14.43 3.91
N GLN A 273 -17.50 13.46 4.82
CA GLN A 273 -17.60 13.67 6.26
C GLN A 273 -16.59 12.78 7.00
N VAL A 274 -16.11 13.25 8.14
CA VAL A 274 -15.27 12.44 9.01
C VAL A 274 -16.20 11.61 9.91
N ILE A 275 -16.17 10.30 9.72
CA ILE A 275 -16.97 9.33 10.49
C ILE A 275 -15.98 8.40 11.17
N GLN A 276 -15.98 8.36 12.49
CA GLN A 276 -15.04 7.56 13.29
C GLN A 276 -13.56 7.81 12.92
N GLY A 277 -13.19 9.06 12.67
CA GLY A 277 -11.82 9.47 12.34
C GLY A 277 -11.39 9.23 10.90
N ILE A 278 -12.25 8.70 10.04
CA ILE A 278 -11.97 8.43 8.63
C ILE A 278 -12.89 9.27 7.75
N LYS A 279 -12.35 9.89 6.69
CA LYS A 279 -13.15 10.56 5.66
C LYS A 279 -13.96 9.54 4.86
N ARG A 280 -15.28 9.73 4.85
CA ARG A 280 -16.23 8.93 4.08
C ARG A 280 -16.93 9.80 3.04
N ILE A 281 -17.17 9.25 1.85
CA ILE A 281 -17.99 9.90 0.82
C ILE A 281 -19.44 9.91 1.29
N VAL A 282 -20.07 11.09 1.28
CA VAL A 282 -21.47 11.28 1.67
C VAL A 282 -22.33 11.79 0.53
N ALA A 283 -21.74 12.39 -0.51
CA ALA A 283 -22.43 12.79 -1.72
C ALA A 283 -21.47 12.80 -2.92
N ILE A 284 -22.01 12.52 -4.10
CA ILE A 284 -21.36 12.65 -5.39
C ILE A 284 -22.27 13.51 -6.26
N GLU A 285 -21.77 14.65 -6.71
CA GLU A 285 -22.50 15.62 -7.53
C GLU A 285 -21.82 15.71 -8.90
N GLY A 286 -22.57 15.65 -9.99
CA GLY A 286 -22.04 15.75 -11.34
C GLY A 286 -22.85 14.93 -12.34
N GLU A 287 -22.36 14.90 -13.59
CA GLU A 287 -22.99 14.07 -14.62
C GLU A 287 -22.74 12.58 -14.32
N PRO A 288 -23.77 11.72 -14.42
CA PRO A 288 -23.57 10.30 -14.27
C PRO A 288 -22.52 9.81 -15.27
N SER A 289 -21.57 9.00 -14.79
CA SER A 289 -20.64 8.27 -15.66
C SER A 289 -21.43 7.21 -16.42
N PRO A 290 -21.17 7.02 -17.73
CA PRO A 290 -21.78 5.92 -18.45
C PRO A 290 -21.39 4.57 -17.89
#